data_4b336eddd7bfb630cf0b4dbfa0eaf7cf
#
_entry.id   4b336eddd7bfb630cf0b4dbfa0eaf7cf
#
_cell.length_a   1.000
_cell.length_b   1.000
_cell.length_c   1.000
_cell.angle_alpha   90.00
_cell.angle_beta   90.00
_cell.angle_gamma   90.00
#
_symmetry.space_group_name_H-M   'P 1'
#
loop_
_entity.id
_entity.type
_entity.pdbx_description
1 polymer ?
#
loop_
_entity_poly.entity_id
_entity_poly.type
_entity_poly.pdbx_seq_one_letter_code
_entity_poly.pdbx_strand_id
1 'polypeptide(L)'
;RNAPAELAAWQEGRTGVPIVDAAIRQLLATGWMHNRLRMVVAMFLTKNLLIDWREGERFFMRHLIDGDLAANNGGWQWSASTGTDSVPYFRIFNPLSQSERFDSEGQFIKHWLPELAALNKKEVHNPASAGGLFGVANYPAPIVDLKKSRERALSAFKSLPSRQLLEVEHD
;
A
#
# COMPACT_ATOMS: atom_id res chain seq x y z
N ARG A 1 -3.30 -12.03 -9.01
CA ARG A 1 -4.36 -12.57 -8.15
C ARG A 1 -5.64 -11.75 -8.33
N ASN A 2 -6.77 -12.39 -8.44
CA ASN A 2 -8.07 -11.73 -8.44
C ASN A 2 -8.63 -11.76 -7.00
N ALA A 3 -8.81 -10.59 -6.40
CA ALA A 3 -9.28 -10.42 -5.03
C ALA A 3 -10.18 -9.17 -4.96
N PRO A 4 -11.39 -9.22 -5.52
CA PRO A 4 -12.24 -8.05 -5.68
C PRO A 4 -12.64 -7.38 -4.36
N ALA A 5 -12.84 -8.14 -3.30
CA ALA A 5 -13.16 -7.58 -1.98
C ALA A 5 -11.98 -6.82 -1.36
N GLU A 6 -10.76 -7.36 -1.49
CA GLU A 6 -9.55 -6.70 -1.00
C GLU A 6 -9.24 -5.45 -1.84
N LEU A 7 -9.43 -5.50 -3.17
CA LEU A 7 -9.28 -4.34 -4.04
C LEU A 7 -10.27 -3.23 -3.67
N ALA A 8 -11.54 -3.58 -3.48
CA ALA A 8 -12.57 -2.62 -3.06
C ALA A 8 -12.21 -1.98 -1.71
N ALA A 9 -11.80 -2.76 -0.72
CA ALA A 9 -11.37 -2.25 0.58
C ALA A 9 -10.19 -1.27 0.46
N TRP A 10 -9.21 -1.56 -0.41
CA TRP A 10 -8.10 -0.68 -0.70
C TRP A 10 -8.56 0.62 -1.38
N GLN A 11 -9.39 0.53 -2.42
CA GLN A 11 -9.92 1.68 -3.15
C GLN A 11 -10.78 2.62 -2.29
N GLU A 12 -11.43 2.09 -1.27
CA GLU A 12 -12.29 2.83 -0.36
C GLU A 12 -11.59 3.30 0.93
N GLY A 13 -10.30 2.98 1.10
CA GLY A 13 -9.56 3.30 2.34
C GLY A 13 -10.14 2.60 3.56
N ARG A 14 -10.40 1.30 3.45
CA ARG A 14 -10.97 0.42 4.49
C ARG A 14 -10.18 -0.87 4.67
N THR A 15 -8.86 -0.78 4.55
CA THR A 15 -7.97 -1.94 4.67
C THR A 15 -7.71 -2.36 6.12
N GLY A 16 -8.01 -1.50 7.08
CA GLY A 16 -7.63 -1.67 8.48
C GLY A 16 -6.16 -1.37 8.76
N VAL A 17 -5.45 -0.77 7.81
CA VAL A 17 -4.08 -0.29 7.95
C VAL A 17 -4.09 1.24 7.85
N PRO A 18 -4.01 1.98 8.98
CA PRO A 18 -4.36 3.39 9.04
C PRO A 18 -3.63 4.29 8.05
N ILE A 19 -2.33 4.13 7.86
CA ILE A 19 -1.57 4.99 6.93
C ILE A 19 -2.01 4.78 5.47
N VAL A 20 -2.38 3.55 5.09
CA VAL A 20 -2.90 3.23 3.77
C VAL A 20 -4.29 3.84 3.59
N ASP A 21 -5.16 3.66 4.57
CA ASP A 21 -6.55 4.15 4.54
C ASP A 21 -6.60 5.68 4.53
N ALA A 22 -5.81 6.34 5.38
CA ALA A 22 -5.69 7.80 5.41
C ALA A 22 -5.22 8.37 4.07
N ALA A 23 -4.22 7.74 3.44
CA ALA A 23 -3.69 8.17 2.15
C ALA A 23 -4.73 8.03 1.02
N ILE A 24 -5.47 6.94 0.98
CA ILE A 24 -6.54 6.75 -0.02
C ILE A 24 -7.69 7.73 0.22
N ARG A 25 -8.11 7.97 1.48
CA ARG A 25 -9.16 8.95 1.76
C ARG A 25 -8.73 10.37 1.41
N GLN A 26 -7.46 10.74 1.64
CA GLN A 26 -6.93 12.02 1.16
C GLN A 26 -7.03 12.12 -0.37
N LEU A 27 -6.61 11.09 -1.10
CA LEU A 27 -6.70 11.07 -2.56
C LEU A 27 -8.14 11.26 -3.05
N LEU A 28 -9.08 10.52 -2.47
CA LEU A 28 -10.49 10.62 -2.85
C LEU A 28 -11.10 12.00 -2.55
N ALA A 29 -10.67 12.64 -1.47
CA ALA A 29 -11.19 13.94 -1.07
C ALA A 29 -10.55 15.11 -1.82
N THR A 30 -9.26 15.02 -2.18
CA THR A 30 -8.46 16.15 -2.68
C THR A 30 -7.91 15.96 -4.09
N GLY A 31 -7.89 14.73 -4.61
CA GLY A 31 -7.20 14.42 -5.87
C GLY A 31 -5.67 14.46 -5.77
N TRP A 32 -5.13 14.48 -4.56
CA TRP A 32 -3.68 14.57 -4.34
C TRP A 32 -3.20 13.61 -3.25
N MET A 33 -1.97 13.13 -3.39
CA MET A 33 -1.28 12.29 -2.41
C MET A 33 0.22 12.55 -2.47
N HIS A 34 0.84 12.72 -1.29
CA HIS A 34 2.29 12.87 -1.19
C HIS A 34 3.02 11.66 -1.81
N ASN A 35 4.15 11.90 -2.48
CA ASN A 35 4.89 10.85 -3.19
C ASN A 35 5.22 9.63 -2.32
N ARG A 36 5.67 9.82 -1.08
CA ARG A 36 5.95 8.71 -0.15
C ARG A 36 4.73 7.83 0.10
N LEU A 37 3.56 8.43 0.24
CA LEU A 37 2.31 7.70 0.44
C LEU A 37 1.90 6.93 -0.81
N ARG A 38 2.13 7.49 -2.01
CA ARG A 38 1.90 6.76 -3.28
C ARG A 38 2.71 5.46 -3.32
N MET A 39 3.96 5.49 -2.86
CA MET A 39 4.80 4.29 -2.76
C MET A 39 4.28 3.30 -1.71
N VAL A 40 3.87 3.77 -0.55
CA VAL A 40 3.34 2.91 0.53
C VAL A 40 2.08 2.19 0.08
N VAL A 41 1.09 2.91 -0.49
CA VAL A 41 -0.17 2.31 -0.90
C VAL A 41 -0.01 1.41 -2.13
N ALA A 42 0.92 1.73 -3.04
CA ALA A 42 1.21 0.90 -4.21
C ALA A 42 1.91 -0.41 -3.81
N MET A 43 2.89 -0.37 -2.92
CA MET A 43 3.53 -1.57 -2.41
C MET A 43 2.56 -2.43 -1.57
N PHE A 44 1.66 -1.80 -0.82
CA PHE A 44 0.63 -2.53 -0.09
C PHE A 44 -0.27 -3.32 -1.05
N LEU A 45 -0.79 -2.68 -2.11
CA LEU A 45 -1.60 -3.34 -3.13
C LEU A 45 -0.86 -4.49 -3.80
N THR A 46 0.34 -4.23 -4.29
CA THR A 46 1.05 -5.17 -5.16
C THR A 46 1.75 -6.29 -4.40
N LYS A 47 2.25 -6.02 -3.20
CA LYS A 47 3.06 -6.97 -2.42
C LYS A 47 2.31 -7.57 -1.23
N ASN A 48 1.57 -6.79 -0.47
CA ASN A 48 0.78 -7.35 0.63
C ASN A 48 -0.49 -8.03 0.14
N LEU A 49 -1.21 -7.43 -0.83
CA LEU A 49 -2.43 -8.03 -1.38
C LEU A 49 -2.17 -8.91 -2.62
N LEU A 50 -1.01 -8.83 -3.26
CA LEU A 50 -0.67 -9.51 -4.52
C LEU A 50 -1.69 -9.25 -5.63
N ILE A 51 -2.19 -8.02 -5.71
CA ILE A 51 -3.10 -7.57 -6.75
C ILE A 51 -2.28 -6.94 -7.89
N ASP A 52 -2.76 -7.09 -9.13
CA ASP A 52 -2.11 -6.54 -10.32
C ASP A 52 -1.95 -5.01 -10.17
N TRP A 53 -0.75 -4.51 -10.38
CA TRP A 53 -0.43 -3.09 -10.27
C TRP A 53 -1.25 -2.20 -11.21
N ARG A 54 -1.74 -2.75 -12.33
CA ARG A 54 -2.58 -2.03 -13.30
C ARG A 54 -3.92 -1.59 -12.71
N GLU A 55 -4.44 -2.31 -11.71
CA GLU A 55 -5.65 -1.91 -11.00
C GLU A 55 -5.42 -0.61 -10.21
N GLY A 56 -4.28 -0.53 -9.52
CA GLY A 56 -3.89 0.67 -8.79
C GLY A 56 -3.54 1.84 -9.72
N GLU A 57 -2.84 1.57 -10.81
CA GLU A 57 -2.49 2.57 -11.82
C GLU A 57 -3.74 3.22 -12.41
N ARG A 58 -4.73 2.43 -12.84
CA ARG A 58 -6.02 2.94 -13.33
C ARG A 58 -6.79 3.74 -12.27
N PHE A 59 -6.74 3.29 -11.02
CA PHE A 59 -7.38 4.00 -9.91
C PHE A 59 -6.73 5.37 -9.69
N PHE A 60 -5.41 5.45 -9.69
CA PHE A 60 -4.68 6.72 -9.56
C PHE A 60 -4.97 7.69 -10.71
N MET A 61 -4.96 7.19 -11.97
CA MET A 61 -5.26 8.05 -13.13
C MET A 61 -6.67 8.67 -13.08
N ARG A 62 -7.64 7.99 -12.46
CA ARG A 62 -9.00 8.53 -12.31
C ARG A 62 -9.12 9.59 -11.22
N HIS A 63 -8.24 9.58 -10.21
CA HIS A 63 -8.41 10.39 -9.01
C HIS A 63 -7.34 11.48 -8.84
N LEU A 64 -6.12 11.28 -9.37
CA LEU A 64 -5.06 12.28 -9.27
C LEU A 64 -5.29 13.46 -10.21
N ILE A 65 -5.29 14.68 -9.65
CA ILE A 65 -5.35 15.92 -10.45
C ILE A 65 -4.03 16.21 -11.17
N ASP A 66 -2.92 15.71 -10.66
CA ASP A 66 -1.58 15.79 -11.24
C ASP A 66 -1.18 14.49 -11.97
N GLY A 67 -2.17 13.67 -12.38
CA GLY A 67 -1.94 12.40 -13.04
C GLY A 67 -1.26 12.54 -14.39
N ASP A 68 0.00 12.10 -14.47
CA ASP A 68 0.73 11.91 -15.72
C ASP A 68 0.84 10.42 -16.01
N LEU A 69 0.47 9.98 -17.20
CA LEU A 69 0.40 8.55 -17.54
C LEU A 69 1.76 7.87 -17.44
N ALA A 70 2.82 8.51 -17.94
CA ALA A 70 4.15 7.92 -17.94
C ALA A 70 4.72 7.83 -16.52
N ALA A 71 4.63 8.90 -15.73
CA ALA A 71 5.09 8.95 -14.35
C ALA A 71 4.30 7.99 -13.45
N ASN A 72 2.97 7.94 -13.61
CA ASN A 72 2.12 7.04 -12.86
C ASN A 72 2.42 5.57 -13.19
N ASN A 73 2.47 5.22 -14.47
CA ASN A 73 2.79 3.87 -14.93
C ASN A 73 4.18 3.42 -14.45
N GLY A 74 5.20 4.27 -14.60
CA GLY A 74 6.56 3.98 -14.14
C GLY A 74 6.64 3.79 -12.62
N GLY A 75 5.96 4.62 -11.84
CA GLY A 75 5.90 4.52 -10.38
C GLY A 75 5.21 3.24 -9.89
N TRP A 76 4.15 2.80 -10.56
CA TRP A 76 3.48 1.55 -10.26
C TRP A 76 4.32 0.33 -10.61
N GLN A 77 4.98 0.33 -11.78
CA GLN A 77 5.93 -0.73 -12.16
C GLN A 77 7.09 -0.81 -11.17
N TRP A 78 7.65 0.32 -10.78
CA TRP A 78 8.71 0.39 -9.78
C TRP A 78 8.26 -0.24 -8.45
N SER A 79 7.10 0.13 -7.94
CA SER A 79 6.55 -0.39 -6.67
C SER A 79 6.23 -1.89 -6.74
N ALA A 80 5.82 -2.38 -7.90
CA ALA A 80 5.52 -3.79 -8.15
C ALA A 80 6.77 -4.65 -8.37
N SER A 81 7.95 -4.05 -8.44
CA SER A 81 9.21 -4.72 -8.83
C SER A 81 9.14 -5.33 -10.24
N THR A 82 8.51 -4.59 -11.15
CA THR A 82 8.44 -4.87 -12.59
C THR A 82 9.02 -3.68 -13.36
N GLY A 83 9.40 -3.85 -14.61
CA GLY A 83 10.03 -2.78 -15.39
C GLY A 83 11.54 -2.68 -15.19
N THR A 84 12.19 -1.73 -15.91
CA THR A 84 13.64 -1.65 -16.05
C THR A 84 14.35 -1.21 -14.76
N ASP A 85 13.83 -0.19 -14.08
CA ASP A 85 14.41 0.39 -12.86
C ASP A 85 13.57 0.05 -11.62
N SER A 86 12.97 -1.13 -11.59
CA SER A 86 12.11 -1.54 -10.49
C SER A 86 12.88 -1.75 -9.20
N VAL A 87 12.23 -1.44 -8.07
CA VAL A 87 12.78 -1.76 -6.76
C VAL A 87 12.96 -3.29 -6.63
N PRO A 88 14.05 -3.79 -6.02
CA PRO A 88 14.22 -5.22 -5.78
C PRO A 88 13.02 -5.83 -5.05
N TYR A 89 12.61 -7.02 -5.44
CA TYR A 89 11.40 -7.68 -4.90
C TYR A 89 11.41 -7.86 -3.38
N PHE A 90 12.57 -8.02 -2.76
CA PHE A 90 12.71 -8.15 -1.31
C PHE A 90 12.53 -6.83 -0.55
N ARG A 91 12.53 -5.67 -1.24
CA ARG A 91 12.22 -4.37 -0.65
C ARG A 91 10.72 -4.17 -0.61
N ILE A 92 10.14 -4.51 0.53
CA ILE A 92 8.71 -4.33 0.80
C ILE A 92 8.61 -3.36 1.97
N PHE A 93 7.93 -2.23 1.76
CA PHE A 93 7.68 -1.30 2.86
C PHE A 93 6.76 -1.94 3.90
N ASN A 94 7.14 -1.82 5.17
CA ASN A 94 6.23 -2.10 6.26
C ASN A 94 5.38 -0.85 6.52
N PRO A 95 4.06 -0.87 6.28
CA PRO A 95 3.21 0.30 6.47
C PRO A 95 3.27 0.87 7.89
N LEU A 96 3.40 0.03 8.91
CA LEU A 96 3.52 0.48 10.31
C LEU A 96 4.80 1.29 10.52
N SER A 97 5.95 0.77 10.10
CA SER A 97 7.23 1.47 10.23
C SER A 97 7.25 2.77 9.43
N GLN A 98 6.62 2.80 8.25
CA GLN A 98 6.48 4.03 7.46
C GLN A 98 5.59 5.04 8.18
N SER A 99 4.49 4.59 8.76
CA SER A 99 3.57 5.41 9.54
C SER A 99 4.25 6.05 10.76
N GLU A 100 4.91 5.26 11.58
CA GLU A 100 5.63 5.73 12.77
C GLU A 100 6.75 6.72 12.43
N ARG A 101 7.44 6.50 11.30
CA ARG A 101 8.53 7.36 10.86
C ARG A 101 8.07 8.71 10.31
N PHE A 102 7.01 8.74 9.51
CA PHE A 102 6.59 9.93 8.76
C PHE A 102 5.38 10.65 9.36
N ASP A 103 4.65 10.03 10.27
CA ASP A 103 3.52 10.59 11.02
C ASP A 103 3.59 10.20 12.49
N SER A 104 4.74 10.44 13.14
CA SER A 104 5.05 9.91 14.48
C SER A 104 3.99 10.22 15.55
N GLU A 105 3.30 11.35 15.45
CA GLU A 105 2.22 11.75 16.36
C GLU A 105 0.83 11.32 15.88
N GLY A 106 0.75 10.71 14.68
CA GLY A 106 -0.51 10.25 14.08
C GLY A 106 -1.44 11.38 13.64
N GLN A 107 -0.92 12.58 13.39
CA GLN A 107 -1.75 13.73 13.04
C GLN A 107 -2.40 13.59 11.67
N PHE A 108 -1.64 13.10 10.68
CA PHE A 108 -2.16 12.83 9.34
C PHE A 108 -3.24 11.76 9.37
N ILE A 109 -2.97 10.66 10.07
CA ILE A 109 -3.95 9.57 10.24
C ILE A 109 -5.23 10.09 10.90
N LYS A 110 -5.13 10.79 12.02
CA LYS A 110 -6.29 11.32 12.75
C LYS A 110 -7.09 12.34 11.94
N HIS A 111 -6.43 13.11 11.09
CA HIS A 111 -7.10 14.07 10.21
C HIS A 111 -8.00 13.36 9.18
N TRP A 112 -7.50 12.29 8.55
CA TRP A 112 -8.22 11.57 7.50
C TRP A 112 -9.08 10.42 8.02
N LEU A 113 -8.82 9.97 9.24
CA LEU A 113 -9.54 8.91 9.95
C LEU A 113 -10.02 9.44 11.30
N PRO A 114 -11.04 10.31 11.33
CA PRO A 114 -11.53 10.91 12.58
C PRO A 114 -12.01 9.88 13.60
N GLU A 115 -12.41 8.69 13.15
CA GLU A 115 -12.74 7.56 14.02
C GLU A 115 -11.58 7.07 14.89
N LEU A 116 -10.34 7.43 14.54
CA LEU A 116 -9.12 7.10 15.29
C LEU A 116 -8.61 8.29 16.16
N ALA A 117 -9.31 9.42 16.16
CA ALA A 117 -8.81 10.65 16.80
C ALA A 117 -8.56 10.52 18.31
N ALA A 118 -9.33 9.65 18.99
CA ALA A 118 -9.20 9.42 20.43
C ALA A 118 -7.99 8.54 20.81
N LEU A 119 -7.38 7.85 19.86
CA LEU A 119 -6.25 6.97 20.15
C LEU A 119 -4.98 7.78 20.45
N ASN A 120 -4.13 7.22 21.29
CA ASN A 120 -2.81 7.80 21.54
C ASN A 120 -1.87 7.58 20.34
N LYS A 121 -0.68 8.20 20.37
CA LYS A 121 0.27 8.18 19.27
C LYS A 121 0.85 6.80 18.92
N LYS A 122 0.79 5.83 19.80
CA LYS A 122 1.22 4.46 19.51
C LYS A 122 0.07 3.64 18.92
N GLU A 123 -1.10 3.77 19.49
CA GLU A 123 -2.29 3.01 19.11
C GLU A 123 -2.81 3.40 17.74
N VAL A 124 -2.69 4.68 17.35
CA VAL A 124 -3.20 5.20 16.08
C VAL A 124 -2.58 4.52 14.84
N HIS A 125 -1.34 4.06 14.96
CA HIS A 125 -0.67 3.34 13.88
C HIS A 125 -1.13 1.89 13.72
N ASN A 126 -1.55 1.26 14.82
CA ASN A 126 -2.03 -0.12 14.85
C ASN A 126 -3.22 -0.29 15.81
N PRO A 127 -4.40 0.20 15.43
CA PRO A 127 -5.60 0.16 16.30
C PRO A 127 -6.02 -1.25 16.70
N ALA A 128 -5.70 -2.25 15.89
CA ALA A 128 -5.99 -3.64 16.21
C ALA A 128 -5.29 -4.12 17.50
N SER A 129 -4.14 -3.52 17.84
CA SER A 129 -3.46 -3.82 19.10
C SER A 129 -4.03 -3.09 20.30
N ALA A 130 -4.77 -2.00 20.08
CA ALA A 130 -5.33 -1.15 21.14
C ALA A 130 -6.74 -1.55 21.55
N GLY A 131 -7.54 -2.04 20.61
CA GLY A 131 -8.96 -2.28 20.81
C GLY A 131 -9.33 -3.59 21.54
N GLY A 132 -8.35 -4.38 21.97
CA GLY A 132 -8.59 -5.67 22.60
C GLY A 132 -9.48 -6.58 21.75
N LEU A 133 -10.39 -7.32 22.40
CA LEU A 133 -11.28 -8.28 21.73
C LEU A 133 -12.30 -7.64 20.78
N PHE A 134 -12.64 -6.37 20.98
CA PHE A 134 -13.71 -5.68 20.24
C PHE A 134 -13.19 -4.68 19.18
N GLY A 135 -11.87 -4.52 19.05
CA GLY A 135 -11.31 -3.55 18.12
C GLY A 135 -11.65 -2.10 18.47
N VAL A 136 -11.40 -1.19 17.53
CA VAL A 136 -11.83 0.22 17.63
C VAL A 136 -13.18 0.37 16.94
N ALA A 137 -14.12 1.05 17.61
CA ALA A 137 -15.45 1.27 17.05
C ALA A 137 -15.36 2.01 15.69
N ASN A 138 -16.10 1.55 14.71
CA ASN A 138 -16.21 2.12 13.38
C ASN A 138 -14.93 2.09 12.52
N TYR A 139 -13.89 1.33 12.92
CA TYR A 139 -12.71 1.11 12.13
C TYR A 139 -12.49 -0.38 11.86
N PRO A 140 -12.24 -0.80 10.60
CA PRO A 140 -12.16 -2.22 10.25
C PRO A 140 -10.90 -2.87 10.82
N ALA A 141 -10.98 -4.17 11.08
CA ALA A 141 -9.80 -4.99 11.31
C ALA A 141 -8.93 -5.06 10.04
N PRO A 142 -7.60 -5.24 10.18
CA PRO A 142 -6.71 -5.40 9.02
C PRO A 142 -7.15 -6.57 8.13
N ILE A 143 -7.28 -6.31 6.83
CA ILE A 143 -7.67 -7.33 5.83
C ILE A 143 -6.57 -8.35 5.55
N VAL A 144 -5.34 -8.06 5.97
CA VAL A 144 -4.18 -8.98 5.90
C VAL A 144 -3.32 -8.84 7.14
N ASP A 145 -2.69 -9.93 7.54
CA ASP A 145 -1.56 -9.92 8.46
C ASP A 145 -0.31 -9.45 7.70
N LEU A 146 0.28 -8.33 8.14
CA LEU A 146 1.41 -7.70 7.44
C LEU A 146 2.66 -8.59 7.38
N LYS A 147 2.92 -9.36 8.44
CA LYS A 147 4.06 -10.28 8.49
C LYS A 147 3.86 -11.44 7.52
N LYS A 148 2.72 -12.13 7.64
CA LYS A 148 2.40 -13.27 6.78
C LYS A 148 2.28 -12.86 5.31
N SER A 149 1.69 -11.70 5.01
CA SER A 149 1.57 -11.21 3.64
C SER A 149 2.93 -10.86 3.02
N ARG A 150 3.86 -10.32 3.82
CA ARG A 150 5.24 -10.10 3.40
C ARG A 150 5.96 -11.39 3.10
N GLU A 151 5.86 -12.39 3.96
CA GLU A 151 6.45 -13.72 3.76
C GLU A 151 5.88 -14.39 2.50
N ARG A 152 4.57 -14.29 2.29
CA ARG A 152 3.88 -14.77 1.08
C ARG A 152 4.41 -14.09 -0.19
N ALA A 153 4.57 -12.77 -0.16
CA ALA A 153 5.11 -12.02 -1.29
C ALA A 153 6.53 -12.46 -1.63
N LEU A 154 7.41 -12.55 -0.63
CA LEU A 154 8.79 -13.01 -0.84
C LEU A 154 8.85 -14.43 -1.40
N SER A 155 8.00 -15.33 -0.92
CA SER A 155 7.92 -16.70 -1.44
C SER A 155 7.43 -16.71 -2.89
N ALA A 156 6.41 -15.93 -3.22
CA ALA A 156 5.88 -15.83 -4.58
C ALA A 156 6.94 -15.31 -5.56
N PHE A 157 7.70 -14.27 -5.19
CA PHE A 157 8.78 -13.75 -6.05
C PHE A 157 9.94 -14.72 -6.20
N LYS A 158 10.30 -15.46 -5.15
CA LYS A 158 11.35 -16.49 -5.21
C LYS A 158 10.99 -17.68 -6.10
N SER A 159 9.70 -17.99 -6.24
CA SER A 159 9.22 -19.09 -7.08
C SER A 159 9.14 -18.73 -8.57
N LEU A 160 9.31 -17.45 -8.93
CA LEU A 160 9.38 -17.05 -10.32
C LEU A 160 10.67 -17.60 -10.95
N PRO A 161 10.62 -18.11 -12.19
CA PRO A 161 11.82 -18.49 -12.92
C PRO A 161 12.79 -17.32 -12.93
N SER A 162 14.05 -17.56 -12.58
CA SER A 162 15.09 -16.56 -12.76
C SER A 162 15.01 -16.10 -14.20
N ARG A 163 14.88 -14.79 -14.44
CA ARG A 163 15.12 -14.24 -15.76
C ARG A 163 16.57 -14.60 -16.09
N GLN A 164 16.77 -15.72 -16.80
CA GLN A 164 17.99 -15.89 -17.54
C GLN A 164 18.07 -14.67 -18.45
N LEU A 165 19.06 -13.83 -18.21
CA LEU A 165 19.49 -12.85 -19.16
C LEU A 165 19.63 -13.64 -20.48
N LEU A 166 18.77 -13.34 -21.44
CA LEU A 166 19.00 -13.72 -22.82
C LEU A 166 20.29 -12.99 -23.19
N GLU A 167 21.40 -13.66 -23.04
CA GLU A 167 22.62 -13.30 -23.73
C GLU A 167 22.24 -13.34 -25.20
N VAL A 168 22.07 -12.18 -25.76
CA VAL A 168 22.03 -12.03 -27.21
C VAL A 168 23.47 -12.33 -27.65
N GLU A 169 23.71 -13.58 -28.03
CA GLU A 169 24.90 -13.93 -28.81
C GLU A 169 24.83 -13.11 -30.10
N HIS A 170 25.67 -12.14 -30.19
CA HIS A 170 26.00 -11.49 -31.47
C HIS A 170 27.01 -12.41 -32.18
N ASP A 171 26.51 -13.19 -33.15
CA ASP A 171 27.31 -13.66 -34.28
C ASP A 171 27.45 -12.54 -35.30
#